data_eebaa048010fada83cc829703510b61d
#
_entry.id   eebaa048010fada83cc829703510b61d
#
_cell.length_a   1.000
_cell.length_b   1.000
_cell.length_c   1.000
_cell.angle_alpha   90.00
_cell.angle_beta   90.00
_cell.angle_gamma   90.00
#
_symmetry.space_group_name_H-M   'P 1'
#
loop_
_entity.id
_entity.type
_entity.pdbx_description
1 polymer ?
#
loop_
_entity_poly.entity_id
_entity_poly.type
_entity_poly.pdbx_seq_one_letter_code
_entity_poly.pdbx_strand_id
1 'polypeptide(L)'
;MGREWHPDFAPQDGDIVVKEHWGQSGFANTDLDQQLKQHGISHVIVVGLLADTCIESTSRYAMELGYHVTLVRDATAAFTKDRMHAAHELTGPTYAHAILKTSELMAALPSA
;
A
#
# COMPACT_ATOMS: atom_id res chain seq x y z
N MET A 1 5.51 -21.65 6.91
CA MET A 1 6.74 -21.06 6.39
C MET A 1 6.41 -19.72 5.73
N GLY A 2 7.17 -18.68 5.96
CA GLY A 2 6.95 -17.36 5.38
C GLY A 2 5.83 -16.54 5.99
N ARG A 3 5.26 -16.97 7.09
CA ARG A 3 4.17 -16.25 7.77
C ARG A 3 4.63 -15.56 9.05
N GLU A 4 5.88 -15.69 9.39
CA GLU A 4 6.43 -15.03 10.55
C GLU A 4 6.76 -13.58 10.21
N TRP A 5 6.42 -12.70 11.13
CA TRP A 5 6.77 -11.30 10.99
C TRP A 5 8.25 -11.08 11.28
N HIS A 6 8.87 -10.21 10.49
CA HIS A 6 10.19 -9.70 10.86
C HIS A 6 10.07 -9.01 12.22
N PRO A 7 11.00 -9.23 13.18
CA PRO A 7 10.87 -8.68 14.53
C PRO A 7 10.67 -7.16 14.57
N ASP A 8 11.29 -6.43 13.65
CA ASP A 8 11.18 -4.97 13.62
C ASP A 8 9.85 -4.48 13.07
N PHE A 9 9.06 -5.35 12.42
CA PHE A 9 7.83 -4.99 11.73
C PHE A 9 6.64 -5.84 12.17
N ALA A 10 6.76 -6.53 13.30
CA ALA A 10 5.64 -7.28 13.84
C ALA A 10 4.50 -6.32 14.22
N PRO A 11 3.24 -6.75 14.05
CA PRO A 11 2.10 -5.93 14.44
C PRO A 11 2.19 -5.50 15.90
N GLN A 12 1.88 -4.23 16.15
CA GLN A 12 1.87 -3.64 17.49
C GLN A 12 0.42 -3.44 17.94
N ASP A 13 0.24 -3.11 19.20
CA ASP A 13 -1.09 -2.81 19.74
C ASP A 13 -1.72 -1.67 18.95
N GLY A 14 -2.97 -1.88 18.53
CA GLY A 14 -3.69 -0.90 17.71
C GLY A 14 -3.56 -1.10 16.21
N ASP A 15 -2.62 -1.92 15.77
CA ASP A 15 -2.52 -2.26 14.35
C ASP A 15 -3.66 -3.17 13.92
N ILE A 16 -4.17 -2.93 12.72
CA ILE A 16 -5.21 -3.77 12.14
C ILE A 16 -4.52 -4.87 11.32
N VAL A 17 -4.75 -6.11 11.70
CA VAL A 17 -4.24 -7.26 10.96
C VAL A 17 -5.41 -7.89 10.23
N VAL A 18 -5.39 -7.78 8.91
CA VAL A 18 -6.46 -8.32 8.06
C VAL A 18 -6.18 -9.76 7.66
N LYS A 19 -7.21 -10.42 7.15
CA LYS A 19 -7.08 -11.79 6.67
C LYS A 19 -6.06 -11.86 5.54
N GLU A 20 -5.35 -12.97 5.49
CA GLU A 20 -4.36 -13.23 4.45
C GLU A 20 -5.04 -13.22 3.07
N HIS A 21 -4.43 -12.53 2.13
CA HIS A 21 -4.96 -12.42 0.78
C HIS A 21 -4.62 -13.66 -0.07
N TRP A 22 -5.47 -13.90 -1.06
CA TRP A 22 -5.34 -15.08 -1.92
C TRP A 22 -4.61 -14.77 -3.23
N GLY A 23 -4.67 -13.53 -3.68
CA GLY A 23 -4.03 -13.07 -4.90
C GLY A 23 -3.08 -11.93 -4.63
N GLN A 24 -2.86 -11.09 -5.62
CA GLN A 24 -1.98 -9.93 -5.48
C GLN A 24 -2.60 -8.81 -4.65
N SER A 25 -3.91 -8.61 -4.79
CA SER A 25 -4.60 -7.55 -4.05
C SER A 25 -4.79 -7.91 -2.59
N GLY A 26 -4.49 -6.96 -1.72
CA GLY A 26 -4.79 -7.09 -0.30
C GLY A 26 -6.28 -6.90 0.02
N PHE A 27 -7.08 -6.47 -0.94
CA PHE A 27 -8.53 -6.26 -0.76
C PHE A 27 -9.37 -7.47 -1.17
N ALA A 28 -9.04 -8.08 -2.30
CA ALA A 28 -9.86 -9.16 -2.86
C ALA A 28 -9.94 -10.35 -1.91
N ASN A 29 -11.16 -10.74 -1.55
CA ASN A 29 -11.44 -11.87 -0.65
C ASN A 29 -10.86 -11.70 0.76
N THR A 30 -10.68 -10.46 1.20
CA THR A 30 -10.22 -10.14 2.55
C THR A 30 -11.20 -9.20 3.24
N ASP A 31 -10.96 -8.94 4.51
CA ASP A 31 -11.75 -7.99 5.29
C ASP A 31 -11.13 -6.59 5.36
N LEU A 32 -10.16 -6.29 4.47
CA LEU A 32 -9.44 -5.01 4.54
C LEU A 32 -10.36 -3.81 4.38
N ASP A 33 -11.20 -3.80 3.35
CA ASP A 33 -12.12 -2.68 3.12
C ASP A 33 -13.07 -2.48 4.29
N GLN A 34 -13.61 -3.57 4.82
CA GLN A 34 -14.50 -3.53 5.98
C GLN A 34 -13.79 -2.93 7.18
N GLN A 35 -12.56 -3.38 7.47
CA GLN A 35 -11.76 -2.87 8.59
C GLN A 35 -11.46 -1.38 8.44
N LEU A 36 -11.06 -0.96 7.26
CA LEU A 36 -10.75 0.45 7.00
C LEU A 36 -12.00 1.32 7.14
N LYS A 37 -13.13 0.89 6.58
CA LYS A 37 -14.38 1.63 6.65
C LYS A 37 -14.89 1.74 8.09
N GLN A 38 -14.78 0.68 8.87
CA GLN A 38 -15.18 0.67 10.29
C GLN A 38 -14.36 1.66 11.12
N HIS A 39 -13.11 1.91 10.72
CA HIS A 39 -12.23 2.86 11.41
C HIS A 39 -12.28 4.27 10.82
N GLY A 40 -13.19 4.52 9.87
CA GLY A 40 -13.35 5.83 9.25
C GLY A 40 -12.18 6.24 8.37
N ILE A 41 -11.42 5.29 7.84
CA ILE A 41 -10.25 5.55 7.01
C ILE A 41 -10.70 5.90 5.59
N SER A 42 -10.23 7.02 5.05
CA SER A 42 -10.52 7.46 3.68
C SER A 42 -9.26 7.60 2.82
N HIS A 43 -8.09 7.61 3.43
CA HIS A 43 -6.80 7.76 2.76
C HIS A 43 -5.93 6.58 3.11
N VAL A 44 -5.29 5.99 2.09
CA VAL A 44 -4.37 4.87 2.30
C VAL A 44 -3.01 5.21 1.71
N ILE A 45 -1.98 4.80 2.42
CA ILE A 45 -0.59 4.88 1.99
C ILE A 45 -0.13 3.45 1.79
N VAL A 46 0.22 3.09 0.57
CA VAL A 46 0.52 1.69 0.23
C VAL A 46 2.02 1.52 0.06
N VAL A 47 2.59 0.63 0.85
CA VAL A 47 4.01 0.30 0.84
C VAL A 47 4.19 -1.22 0.84
N GLY A 48 5.36 -1.68 0.47
CA GLY A 48 5.70 -3.11 0.44
C GLY A 48 6.12 -3.58 -0.94
N LEU A 49 5.94 -4.85 -1.22
CA LEU A 49 6.39 -5.51 -2.45
C LEU A 49 5.23 -6.21 -3.16
N LEU A 50 5.29 -6.32 -4.47
CA LEU A 50 6.17 -5.65 -5.42
C LEU A 50 5.43 -4.47 -6.03
N ALA A 51 6.17 -3.43 -6.42
CA ALA A 51 5.60 -2.17 -6.90
C ALA A 51 4.65 -2.35 -8.09
N ASP A 52 4.96 -3.25 -8.99
CA ASP A 52 4.20 -3.48 -10.24
C ASP A 52 3.26 -4.69 -10.17
N THR A 53 3.10 -5.30 -9.02
CA THR A 53 2.20 -6.45 -8.84
C THR A 53 1.27 -6.23 -7.66
N CYS A 54 1.64 -6.69 -6.46
CA CYS A 54 0.77 -6.62 -5.28
C CYS A 54 0.45 -5.19 -4.87
N ILE A 55 1.42 -4.29 -4.94
CA ILE A 55 1.22 -2.88 -4.60
C ILE A 55 0.30 -2.23 -5.62
N GLU A 56 0.51 -2.48 -6.90
CA GLU A 56 -0.36 -1.94 -7.95
C GLU A 56 -1.79 -2.46 -7.81
N SER A 57 -1.96 -3.77 -7.67
CA SER A 57 -3.28 -4.40 -7.55
C SER A 57 -4.04 -3.87 -6.33
N THR A 58 -3.38 -3.81 -5.19
CA THR A 58 -3.97 -3.29 -3.95
C THR A 58 -4.36 -1.84 -4.10
N SER A 59 -3.50 -1.03 -4.69
CA SER A 59 -3.72 0.41 -4.84
C SER A 59 -4.83 0.72 -5.83
N ARG A 60 -4.90 -0.01 -6.95
CA ARG A 60 -6.01 0.13 -7.91
C ARG A 60 -7.34 -0.22 -7.26
N TYR A 61 -7.35 -1.29 -6.48
CA TYR A 61 -8.56 -1.72 -5.76
C TYR A 61 -8.99 -0.64 -4.76
N ALA A 62 -8.04 -0.06 -4.04
CA ALA A 62 -8.32 1.03 -3.10
C ALA A 62 -8.96 2.22 -3.81
N MET A 63 -8.41 2.63 -4.95
CA MET A 63 -8.96 3.74 -5.74
C MET A 63 -10.38 3.42 -6.19
N GLU A 64 -10.63 2.22 -6.69
CA GLU A 64 -11.97 1.80 -7.11
C GLU A 64 -12.98 1.78 -5.96
N LEU A 65 -12.51 1.52 -4.74
CA LEU A 65 -13.35 1.53 -3.54
C LEU A 65 -13.52 2.92 -2.92
N GLY A 66 -12.93 3.95 -3.52
CA GLY A 66 -13.13 5.34 -3.11
C GLY A 66 -12.08 5.90 -2.17
N TYR A 67 -10.98 5.20 -1.93
CA TYR A 67 -9.91 5.74 -1.10
C TYR A 67 -9.02 6.70 -1.87
N HIS A 68 -8.49 7.70 -1.16
CA HIS A 68 -7.36 8.47 -1.65
C HIS A 68 -6.11 7.61 -1.50
N VAL A 69 -5.35 7.43 -2.58
CA VAL A 69 -4.22 6.52 -2.63
C VAL A 69 -2.92 7.28 -2.78
N THR A 70 -1.98 7.03 -1.87
CA THR A 70 -0.60 7.53 -1.95
C THR A 70 0.35 6.35 -2.09
N LEU A 71 1.21 6.41 -3.10
CA LEU A 71 2.33 5.49 -3.25
C LEU A 71 3.60 6.13 -2.71
N VAL A 72 4.51 5.31 -2.20
CA VAL A 72 5.81 5.77 -1.67
C VAL A 72 6.92 5.11 -2.47
N ARG A 73 7.62 5.90 -3.30
CA ARG A 73 8.59 5.41 -4.28
C ARG A 73 9.70 4.57 -3.69
N ASP A 74 10.22 4.98 -2.55
CA ASP A 74 11.37 4.35 -1.89
C ASP A 74 10.97 3.41 -0.75
N ALA A 75 9.67 3.13 -0.60
CA ALA A 75 9.16 2.14 0.34
C ALA A 75 8.53 0.94 -0.37
N THR A 76 8.94 0.70 -1.61
CA THR A 76 8.53 -0.44 -2.42
C THR A 76 9.70 -0.84 -3.31
N ALA A 77 9.58 -1.98 -3.97
CA ALA A 77 10.60 -2.47 -4.88
C ALA A 77 9.97 -3.30 -6.00
N ALA A 78 10.70 -3.45 -7.09
CA ALA A 78 10.38 -4.36 -8.18
C ALA A 78 11.65 -5.10 -8.56
N PHE A 79 11.54 -6.08 -9.45
CA PHE A 79 12.70 -6.90 -9.82
C PHE A 79 13.71 -6.14 -10.68
N THR A 80 13.30 -5.09 -11.37
CA THR A 80 14.19 -4.30 -12.23
C THR A 80 13.91 -2.81 -12.06
N LYS A 81 14.90 -1.98 -12.46
CA LYS A 81 14.72 -0.52 -12.47
C LYS A 81 13.64 -0.10 -13.46
N ASP A 82 13.55 -0.79 -14.60
CA ASP A 82 12.53 -0.50 -15.61
C ASP A 82 11.11 -0.74 -15.08
N ARG A 83 10.93 -1.81 -14.30
CA ARG A 83 9.65 -2.10 -13.66
C ARG A 83 9.31 -1.06 -12.58
N MET A 84 10.29 -0.62 -11.80
CA MET A 84 10.10 0.46 -10.84
C MET A 84 9.69 1.76 -11.52
N HIS A 85 10.38 2.11 -12.59
CA HIS A 85 10.06 3.31 -13.38
C HIS A 85 8.64 3.20 -13.94
N ALA A 86 8.30 2.07 -14.55
CA ALA A 86 6.96 1.85 -15.10
C ALA A 86 5.88 1.97 -14.02
N ALA A 87 6.10 1.38 -12.86
CA ALA A 87 5.14 1.40 -11.76
C ALA A 87 4.84 2.81 -11.26
N HIS A 88 5.84 3.66 -11.12
CA HIS A 88 5.67 4.99 -10.53
C HIS A 88 5.46 6.09 -11.55
N GLU A 89 6.10 5.99 -12.74
CA GLU A 89 6.06 7.08 -13.71
C GLU A 89 5.01 6.88 -14.81
N LEU A 90 4.71 5.63 -15.15
CA LEU A 90 3.80 5.33 -16.26
C LEU A 90 2.43 4.84 -15.75
N THR A 91 2.41 3.87 -14.88
CA THR A 91 1.18 3.23 -14.42
C THR A 91 0.60 3.90 -13.18
N GLY A 92 1.44 4.21 -12.20
CA GLY A 92 1.02 4.82 -10.93
C GLY A 92 0.14 6.05 -11.08
N PRO A 93 0.50 7.01 -11.96
CA PRO A 93 -0.32 8.20 -12.12
C PRO A 93 -1.74 7.93 -12.63
N THR A 94 -2.03 6.75 -13.16
CA THR A 94 -3.37 6.42 -13.66
C THR A 94 -4.36 6.07 -12.53
N TYR A 95 -3.87 5.75 -11.33
CA TYR A 95 -4.74 5.38 -10.21
C TYR A 95 -4.36 6.05 -8.89
N ALA A 96 -3.11 6.41 -8.68
CA ALA A 96 -2.68 7.02 -7.42
C ALA A 96 -2.92 8.52 -7.44
N HIS A 97 -3.34 9.06 -6.30
CA HIS A 97 -3.57 10.50 -6.12
C HIS A 97 -2.29 11.25 -5.80
N ALA A 98 -1.33 10.56 -5.15
CA ALA A 98 -0.02 11.11 -4.84
C ALA A 98 1.04 10.02 -4.94
N ILE A 99 2.23 10.37 -5.41
CA ILE A 99 3.38 9.48 -5.48
C ILE A 99 4.56 10.24 -4.90
N LEU A 100 4.98 9.85 -3.69
CA LEU A 100 5.92 10.61 -2.88
C LEU A 100 7.13 9.76 -2.51
N LYS A 101 8.22 10.42 -2.14
CA LYS A 101 9.32 9.78 -1.42
C LYS A 101 8.99 9.74 0.07
N THR A 102 9.64 8.85 0.81
CA THR A 102 9.44 8.76 2.26
C THR A 102 9.64 10.11 2.95
N SER A 103 10.68 10.85 2.56
CA SER A 103 10.96 12.16 3.15
C SER A 103 9.83 13.16 2.90
N GLU A 104 9.25 13.14 1.70
CA GLU A 104 8.12 14.02 1.35
C GLU A 104 6.86 13.63 2.14
N LEU A 105 6.63 12.34 2.27
CA LEU A 105 5.50 11.84 3.05
C LEU A 105 5.62 12.23 4.51
N MET A 106 6.79 12.01 5.12
CA MET A 106 7.02 12.33 6.53
C MET A 106 6.85 13.82 6.80
N ALA A 107 7.26 14.68 5.86
CA ALA A 107 7.06 16.12 5.98
C ALA A 107 5.58 16.52 5.89
N ALA A 108 4.76 15.75 5.19
CA ALA A 108 3.35 16.02 5.00
C ALA A 108 2.47 15.48 6.12
N LEU A 109 2.95 14.50 6.90
CA LEU A 109 2.18 13.92 7.98
C LEU A 109 2.14 14.87 9.18
N PRO A 110 1.01 14.91 9.91
CA PRO A 110 0.92 15.73 11.12
C PRO A 110 1.88 15.21 12.19
N SER A 111 2.36 16.12 13.01
CA SER A 111 3.19 15.76 14.17
C SER A 111 2.38 14.92 15.14
N ALA A 112 3.04 13.91 15.74
CA ALA A 112 2.41 13.04 16.70
C ALA A 112 2.12 13.78 18.02
#